data_6f9d1c0c8217221f519cf5df279d9b28
#
_entry.id   6f9d1c0c8217221f519cf5df279d9b28
#
_cell.length_a   1.000
_cell.length_b   1.000
_cell.length_c   1.000
_cell.angle_alpha   90.00
_cell.angle_beta   90.00
_cell.angle_gamma   90.00
#
_symmetry.space_group_name_H-M   'P 1'
#
loop_
_entity.id
_entity.type
_entity.pdbx_description
1 polymer ?
#
loop_
_entity_poly.entity_id
_entity_poly.type
_entity_poly.pdbx_seq_one_letter_code
_entity_poly.pdbx_strand_id
1 'polypeptide(L)'
;PEISASTPGTVKIITGNIIYSIMDEFLTWQQSEKHRLESKSLEKLTKPCKIQLLRGYVFRQSNPAIVGVEVLGGALRTGMRLMKAAPSEGEGGKPMTTVKEIQLESENITTAEKGKQVAVSLERVIVGRQINEGEILLSFIPEDDFRKLKELKQYLSAGEIELLKEIAEFMRKDNPVWGI
;
A
#
# COMPACT_ATOMS: atom_id res chain seq x y z
N PRO A 1 -42.92 -5.08 21.14
CA PRO A 1 -42.75 -5.49 19.76
C PRO A 1 -41.29 -5.47 19.41
N GLU A 2 -40.72 -6.67 19.33
CA GLU A 2 -39.33 -6.85 18.92
C GLU A 2 -39.23 -6.51 17.42
N ILE A 3 -38.65 -5.37 17.12
CA ILE A 3 -38.19 -5.07 15.75
C ILE A 3 -36.85 -5.79 15.62
N SER A 4 -36.89 -7.01 15.09
CA SER A 4 -35.70 -7.79 14.81
C SER A 4 -34.83 -7.05 13.78
N ALA A 5 -33.60 -6.74 14.23
CA ALA A 5 -32.56 -6.12 13.43
C ALA A 5 -32.04 -7.09 12.38
N SER A 6 -32.66 -7.14 11.21
CA SER A 6 -32.13 -7.86 10.06
C SER A 6 -32.51 -7.16 8.77
N THR A 7 -31.95 -5.97 8.59
CA THR A 7 -31.84 -5.38 7.27
C THR A 7 -30.36 -5.16 7.00
N PRO A 8 -29.77 -5.82 5.98
CA PRO A 8 -28.34 -5.68 5.72
C PRO A 8 -28.07 -4.27 5.17
N GLY A 9 -27.38 -3.46 5.95
CA GLY A 9 -26.44 -2.51 5.40
C GLY A 9 -26.77 -1.03 5.41
N THR A 10 -27.95 -0.53 5.83
CA THR A 10 -28.22 0.90 5.61
C THR A 10 -28.78 1.68 6.82
N VAL A 11 -29.40 1.04 7.77
CA VAL A 11 -30.01 1.73 8.95
C VAL A 11 -29.68 0.98 10.22
N LYS A 12 -29.04 1.66 11.19
CA LYS A 12 -28.88 1.16 12.55
C LYS A 12 -29.99 1.73 13.42
N ILE A 13 -30.73 0.86 14.10
CA ILE A 13 -31.74 1.23 15.10
C ILE A 13 -31.11 1.14 16.47
N ILE A 14 -31.10 2.25 17.22
CA ILE A 14 -30.61 2.34 18.59
C ILE A 14 -31.85 2.52 19.48
N THR A 15 -32.00 1.65 20.46
CA THR A 15 -33.13 1.69 21.40
C THR A 15 -32.58 1.72 22.83
N GLY A 16 -33.22 2.49 23.70
CA GLY A 16 -32.81 2.56 25.10
C GLY A 16 -33.92 3.19 25.96
N ASN A 17 -33.88 2.92 27.26
CA ASN A 17 -34.84 3.46 28.22
C ASN A 17 -34.43 4.83 28.76
N ILE A 18 -33.18 5.22 28.59
CA ILE A 18 -32.59 6.48 29.07
C ILE A 18 -31.99 7.24 27.90
N ILE A 19 -32.36 8.50 27.70
CA ILE A 19 -31.94 9.31 26.56
C ILE A 19 -30.42 9.49 26.48
N TYR A 20 -29.74 9.58 27.62
CA TYR A 20 -28.28 9.73 27.65
C TYR A 20 -27.57 8.48 27.12
N SER A 21 -28.06 7.28 27.45
CA SER A 21 -27.49 6.03 26.94
C SER A 21 -27.65 5.88 25.43
N ILE A 22 -28.73 6.39 24.85
CA ILE A 22 -28.96 6.41 23.40
C ILE A 22 -27.96 7.36 22.70
N MET A 23 -27.70 8.52 23.31
CA MET A 23 -26.72 9.48 22.78
C MET A 23 -25.30 8.91 22.81
N ASP A 24 -24.89 8.29 23.92
CA ASP A 24 -23.58 7.68 24.06
C ASP A 24 -23.40 6.52 23.08
N GLU A 25 -24.40 5.68 22.90
CA GLU A 25 -24.39 4.58 21.93
C GLU A 25 -24.33 5.11 20.49
N PHE A 26 -25.05 6.18 20.18
CA PHE A 26 -25.01 6.82 18.87
C PHE A 26 -23.63 7.38 18.57
N LEU A 27 -23.02 8.11 19.51
CA LEU A 27 -21.67 8.66 19.33
C LEU A 27 -20.62 7.56 19.14
N THR A 28 -20.72 6.50 19.93
CA THR A 28 -19.82 5.34 19.83
C THR A 28 -19.98 4.66 18.47
N TRP A 29 -21.22 4.44 18.04
CA TRP A 29 -21.48 3.88 16.71
C TRP A 29 -21.01 4.79 15.59
N GLN A 30 -21.25 6.09 15.66
CA GLN A 30 -20.79 7.06 14.66
C GLN A 30 -19.27 7.02 14.51
N GLN A 31 -18.53 6.99 15.61
CA GLN A 31 -17.08 6.87 15.59
C GLN A 31 -16.61 5.55 14.97
N SER A 32 -17.25 4.43 15.36
CA SER A 32 -16.92 3.11 14.81
C SER A 32 -17.20 3.01 13.31
N GLU A 33 -18.30 3.59 12.84
CA GLU A 33 -18.68 3.58 11.43
C GLU A 33 -17.76 4.48 10.62
N LYS A 34 -17.38 5.66 11.13
CA LYS A 34 -16.37 6.51 10.52
C LYS A 34 -15.05 5.78 10.38
N HIS A 35 -14.57 5.13 11.45
CA HIS A 35 -13.35 4.34 11.42
C HIS A 35 -13.43 3.19 10.40
N ARG A 36 -14.57 2.50 10.31
CA ARG A 36 -14.81 1.43 9.33
C ARG A 36 -14.74 1.92 7.88
N LEU A 37 -15.34 3.08 7.60
CA LEU A 37 -15.32 3.67 6.26
C LEU A 37 -13.92 4.14 5.86
N GLU A 38 -13.20 4.76 6.78
CA GLU A 38 -11.82 5.21 6.58
C GLU A 38 -10.87 4.03 6.37
N SER A 39 -11.00 2.97 7.15
CA SER A 39 -10.22 1.73 6.98
C SER A 39 -10.46 1.08 5.61
N LYS A 40 -11.72 0.99 5.17
CA LYS A 40 -12.07 0.49 3.84
C LYS A 40 -11.52 1.38 2.71
N SER A 41 -11.47 2.69 2.93
CA SER A 41 -10.87 3.62 1.99
C SER A 41 -9.37 3.39 1.86
N LEU A 42 -8.67 3.15 2.99
CA LEU A 42 -7.25 2.82 3.01
C LEU A 42 -6.90 1.52 2.29
N GLU A 43 -7.77 0.51 2.33
CA GLU A 43 -7.54 -0.76 1.62
C GLU A 43 -7.46 -0.58 0.10
N LYS A 44 -8.16 0.41 -0.44
CA LYS A 44 -8.19 0.72 -1.86
C LYS A 44 -7.02 1.59 -2.32
N LEU A 45 -6.35 2.27 -1.38
CA LEU A 45 -5.22 3.14 -1.71
C LEU A 45 -3.93 2.35 -1.88
N THR A 46 -3.07 2.88 -2.74
CA THR A 46 -1.71 2.36 -2.92
C THR A 46 -0.86 2.73 -1.71
N LYS A 47 -0.61 1.76 -0.82
CA LYS A 47 0.21 1.98 0.38
C LYS A 47 1.70 2.13 0.04
N PRO A 48 2.47 2.88 0.86
CA PRO A 48 3.91 2.98 0.69
C PRO A 48 4.59 1.63 0.95
N CYS A 49 5.51 1.26 0.07
CA CYS A 49 6.31 0.05 0.18
C CYS A 49 7.71 0.29 -0.38
N LYS A 50 8.70 -0.34 0.24
CA LYS A 50 10.10 -0.32 -0.16
C LYS A 50 10.62 -1.73 -0.18
N ILE A 51 11.17 -2.14 -1.33
CA ILE A 51 11.75 -3.47 -1.52
C ILE A 51 13.18 -3.37 -2.05
N GLN A 52 13.98 -4.36 -1.77
CA GLN A 52 15.31 -4.53 -2.33
C GLN A 52 15.40 -5.84 -3.09
N LEU A 53 15.95 -5.80 -4.29
CA LEU A 53 16.26 -7.00 -5.06
C LEU A 53 17.44 -7.73 -4.42
N LEU A 54 17.28 -9.01 -4.14
CA LEU A 54 18.33 -9.84 -3.56
C LEU A 54 19.35 -10.24 -4.64
N ARG A 55 20.64 -10.14 -4.29
CA ARG A 55 21.71 -10.56 -5.20
C ARG A 55 21.75 -12.08 -5.31
N GLY A 56 21.92 -12.59 -6.54
CA GLY A 56 21.95 -14.03 -6.80
C GLY A 56 20.58 -14.72 -6.81
N TYR A 57 19.48 -13.99 -6.65
CA TYR A 57 18.12 -14.53 -6.65
C TYR A 57 17.32 -14.05 -7.86
N VAL A 58 17.89 -14.18 -9.04
CA VAL A 58 17.21 -13.93 -10.31
C VAL A 58 16.87 -15.29 -10.94
N PHE A 59 15.60 -15.68 -10.84
CA PHE A 59 15.11 -16.93 -11.39
C PHE A 59 14.76 -16.83 -12.88
N ARG A 60 14.32 -15.64 -13.31
CA ARG A 60 13.97 -15.35 -14.69
C ARG A 60 14.19 -13.85 -14.97
N GLN A 61 14.89 -13.55 -16.05
CA GLN A 61 15.30 -12.18 -16.37
C GLN A 61 14.19 -11.31 -16.97
N SER A 62 13.21 -11.91 -17.68
CA SER A 62 12.16 -11.17 -18.40
C SER A 62 10.92 -12.03 -18.67
N ASN A 63 9.81 -11.36 -19.00
CA ASN A 63 8.55 -11.91 -19.54
C ASN A 63 7.83 -12.99 -18.70
N PRO A 64 7.39 -12.75 -17.50
CA PRO A 64 7.78 -11.70 -16.57
C PRO A 64 9.14 -11.98 -15.93
N ALA A 65 9.81 -10.97 -15.38
CA ALA A 65 11.01 -11.17 -14.58
C ALA A 65 10.61 -11.78 -13.23
N ILE A 66 11.33 -12.81 -12.76
CA ILE A 66 11.10 -13.44 -11.46
C ILE A 66 12.35 -13.27 -10.63
N VAL A 67 12.23 -12.53 -9.53
CA VAL A 67 13.35 -12.14 -8.67
C VAL A 67 13.02 -12.34 -7.20
N GLY A 68 14.02 -12.68 -6.40
CA GLY A 68 13.92 -12.64 -4.96
C GLY A 68 14.02 -11.18 -4.48
N VAL A 69 13.14 -10.78 -3.59
CA VAL A 69 13.17 -9.45 -2.97
C VAL A 69 13.00 -9.55 -1.47
N GLU A 70 13.55 -8.57 -0.76
CA GLU A 70 13.29 -8.35 0.66
C GLU A 70 12.44 -7.10 0.82
N VAL A 71 11.40 -7.17 1.64
CA VAL A 71 10.55 -6.04 1.98
C VAL A 71 11.21 -5.23 3.11
N LEU A 72 11.80 -4.10 2.76
CA LEU A 72 12.49 -3.22 3.73
C LEU A 72 11.51 -2.37 4.55
N GLY A 73 10.34 -2.08 4.00
CA GLY A 73 9.33 -1.27 4.68
C GLY A 73 7.98 -1.29 4.01
N GLY A 74 6.93 -1.06 4.81
CA GLY A 74 5.56 -1.17 4.37
C GLY A 74 5.13 -2.61 4.09
N ALA A 75 4.17 -2.79 3.19
CA ALA A 75 3.69 -4.10 2.75
C ALA A 75 3.59 -4.15 1.23
N LEU A 76 4.27 -5.12 0.62
CA LEU A 76 4.22 -5.39 -0.80
C LEU A 76 2.92 -6.13 -1.13
N ARG A 77 2.21 -5.70 -2.17
CA ARG A 77 0.96 -6.34 -2.64
C ARG A 77 1.00 -6.64 -4.13
N THR A 78 0.24 -7.65 -4.53
CA THR A 78 -0.01 -7.91 -5.95
C THR A 78 -0.75 -6.74 -6.60
N GLY A 79 -0.42 -6.45 -7.87
CA GLY A 79 -0.96 -5.30 -8.59
C GLY A 79 -0.28 -3.95 -8.28
N MET A 80 0.63 -3.90 -7.31
CA MET A 80 1.35 -2.67 -6.94
C MET A 80 2.32 -2.26 -8.05
N ARG A 81 2.30 -1.00 -8.42
CA ARG A 81 3.27 -0.41 -9.35
C ARG A 81 4.50 0.04 -8.58
N LEU A 82 5.68 -0.21 -9.16
CA LEU A 82 6.96 0.13 -8.55
C LEU A 82 7.76 1.09 -9.44
N MET A 83 8.59 1.89 -8.80
CA MET A 83 9.54 2.81 -9.40
C MET A 83 10.93 2.64 -8.77
N LYS A 84 11.98 3.10 -9.41
CA LYS A 84 13.33 3.10 -8.83
C LYS A 84 13.46 4.14 -7.72
N ALA A 85 14.15 3.78 -6.64
CA ALA A 85 14.52 4.73 -5.59
C ALA A 85 15.67 5.67 -6.03
N ALA A 86 16.51 5.22 -6.95
CA ALA A 86 17.61 6.01 -7.54
C ALA A 86 17.54 5.89 -9.06
N PRO A 87 16.68 6.66 -9.74
CA PRO A 87 16.57 6.62 -11.20
C PRO A 87 17.73 7.35 -11.86
N SER A 88 17.97 7.00 -13.13
CA SER A 88 18.79 7.82 -14.02
C SER A 88 18.09 9.15 -14.30
N GLU A 89 18.84 10.15 -14.79
CA GLU A 89 18.25 11.46 -15.13
C GLU A 89 17.07 11.30 -16.09
N GLY A 90 15.93 11.89 -15.72
CA GLY A 90 14.69 11.86 -16.51
C GLY A 90 13.78 10.63 -16.32
N GLU A 91 14.18 9.64 -15.52
CA GLU A 91 13.36 8.45 -15.20
C GLU A 91 12.65 8.55 -13.84
N GLY A 92 12.84 9.64 -13.13
CA GLY A 92 12.26 9.85 -11.79
C GLY A 92 10.74 9.86 -11.79
N GLY A 93 10.16 9.39 -10.69
CA GLY A 93 8.72 9.52 -10.44
C GLY A 93 7.79 8.79 -11.39
N LYS A 94 8.30 7.90 -12.27
CA LYS A 94 7.47 7.14 -13.22
C LYS A 94 7.35 5.67 -12.80
N PRO A 95 6.16 5.05 -12.92
CA PRO A 95 6.00 3.63 -12.69
C PRO A 95 6.75 2.85 -13.76
N MET A 96 7.60 1.91 -13.35
CA MET A 96 8.45 1.13 -14.25
C MET A 96 7.93 -0.30 -14.41
N THR A 97 7.42 -0.89 -13.35
CA THR A 97 6.95 -2.27 -13.32
C THR A 97 5.73 -2.43 -12.44
N THR A 98 5.04 -3.56 -12.62
CA THR A 98 3.90 -3.96 -11.79
C THR A 98 4.20 -5.34 -11.20
N VAL A 99 3.90 -5.51 -9.92
CA VAL A 99 3.97 -6.80 -9.22
C VAL A 99 2.81 -7.67 -9.66
N LYS A 100 3.08 -8.74 -10.39
CA LYS A 100 2.05 -9.65 -10.87
C LYS A 100 1.66 -10.68 -9.82
N GLU A 101 2.67 -11.37 -9.28
CA GLU A 101 2.52 -12.44 -8.30
C GLU A 101 3.60 -12.33 -7.23
N ILE A 102 3.27 -12.78 -6.04
CA ILE A 102 4.20 -12.87 -4.91
C ILE A 102 4.16 -14.32 -4.40
N GLN A 103 5.32 -14.94 -4.24
CA GLN A 103 5.45 -16.30 -3.73
C GLN A 103 6.34 -16.32 -2.50
N LEU A 104 5.86 -16.99 -1.46
CA LEU A 104 6.61 -17.31 -0.25
C LEU A 104 6.63 -18.85 -0.12
N GLU A 105 7.82 -19.45 -0.09
CA GLU A 105 7.98 -20.91 0.05
C GLU A 105 7.15 -21.74 -0.96
N SER A 106 7.06 -21.24 -2.21
CA SER A 106 6.28 -21.85 -3.31
C SER A 106 4.75 -21.66 -3.19
N GLU A 107 4.25 -20.94 -2.20
CA GLU A 107 2.85 -20.59 -2.08
C GLU A 107 2.59 -19.15 -2.59
N ASN A 108 1.51 -19.00 -3.36
CA ASN A 108 1.09 -17.67 -3.83
C ASN A 108 0.44 -16.91 -2.67
N ILE A 109 0.97 -15.73 -2.38
CA ILE A 109 0.41 -14.81 -1.40
C ILE A 109 0.05 -13.48 -2.06
N THR A 110 -0.90 -12.77 -1.50
CA THR A 110 -1.34 -11.46 -2.01
C THR A 110 -0.59 -10.30 -1.37
N THR A 111 0.00 -10.51 -0.21
CA THR A 111 0.68 -9.47 0.57
C THR A 111 1.90 -10.03 1.29
N ALA A 112 3.02 -9.33 1.21
CA ALA A 112 4.23 -9.62 1.98
C ALA A 112 4.58 -8.41 2.87
N GLU A 113 4.73 -8.66 4.17
CA GLU A 113 5.04 -7.63 5.18
C GLU A 113 6.54 -7.37 5.29
N LYS A 114 6.89 -6.26 5.96
CA LYS A 114 8.27 -5.88 6.25
C LYS A 114 9.09 -7.04 6.84
N GLY A 115 10.31 -7.21 6.35
CA GLY A 115 11.28 -8.23 6.80
C GLY A 115 11.11 -9.58 6.13
N LYS A 116 10.06 -9.80 5.31
CA LYS A 116 9.89 -11.03 4.54
C LYS A 116 10.71 -11.00 3.27
N GLN A 117 11.33 -12.15 2.96
CA GLN A 117 11.98 -12.41 1.68
C GLN A 117 11.04 -13.27 0.83
N VAL A 118 10.71 -12.78 -0.35
CA VAL A 118 9.72 -13.41 -1.23
C VAL A 118 10.19 -13.39 -2.67
N ALA A 119 9.73 -14.33 -3.48
CA ALA A 119 9.90 -14.27 -4.92
C ALA A 119 8.76 -13.45 -5.52
N VAL A 120 9.09 -12.51 -6.39
CA VAL A 120 8.11 -11.66 -7.08
C VAL A 120 8.23 -11.77 -8.58
N SER A 121 7.08 -11.76 -9.22
CA SER A 121 6.96 -11.69 -10.68
C SER A 121 6.70 -10.23 -11.06
N LEU A 122 7.63 -9.64 -11.83
CA LEU A 122 7.60 -8.25 -12.28
C LEU A 122 7.34 -8.17 -13.78
N GLU A 123 6.34 -7.39 -14.16
CA GLU A 123 5.98 -7.19 -15.56
C GLU A 123 6.80 -6.07 -16.21
N ARG A 124 7.02 -6.18 -17.52
CA ARG A 124 7.59 -5.13 -18.37
C ARG A 124 9.00 -4.67 -18.01
N VAL A 125 9.76 -5.49 -17.28
CA VAL A 125 11.16 -5.21 -16.94
C VAL A 125 12.07 -6.35 -17.30
N ILE A 126 13.33 -5.99 -17.55
CA ILE A 126 14.43 -6.92 -17.82
C ILE A 126 15.49 -6.68 -16.75
N VAL A 127 15.81 -7.73 -16.00
CA VAL A 127 16.89 -7.71 -15.01
C VAL A 127 18.25 -7.65 -15.72
N GLY A 128 19.13 -6.83 -15.21
CA GLY A 128 20.43 -6.56 -15.83
C GLY A 128 20.42 -5.45 -16.89
N ARG A 129 19.22 -4.93 -17.26
CA ARG A 129 19.10 -3.81 -18.20
C ARG A 129 18.31 -2.63 -17.61
N GLN A 130 17.12 -2.88 -17.08
CA GLN A 130 16.25 -1.84 -16.52
C GLN A 130 16.31 -1.81 -15.00
N ILE A 131 16.46 -2.96 -14.36
CA ILE A 131 16.67 -3.13 -12.93
C ILE A 131 17.87 -4.04 -12.70
N ASN A 132 18.59 -3.79 -11.61
CA ASN A 132 19.78 -4.56 -11.25
C ASN A 132 19.61 -5.24 -9.90
N GLU A 133 20.39 -6.29 -9.67
CA GLU A 133 20.47 -6.94 -8.38
C GLU A 133 20.98 -5.98 -7.30
N GLY A 134 20.38 -6.03 -6.11
CA GLY A 134 20.69 -5.12 -5.01
C GLY A 134 20.01 -3.75 -5.12
N GLU A 135 19.31 -3.46 -6.20
CA GLU A 135 18.60 -2.20 -6.41
C GLU A 135 17.36 -2.09 -5.52
N ILE A 136 17.05 -0.87 -5.09
CA ILE A 136 15.89 -0.57 -4.26
C ILE A 136 14.78 -0.03 -5.15
N LEU A 137 13.59 -0.59 -4.98
CA LEU A 137 12.36 -0.12 -5.61
C LEU A 137 11.38 0.40 -4.55
N LEU A 138 10.69 1.47 -4.90
CA LEU A 138 9.63 2.09 -4.11
C LEU A 138 8.28 1.87 -4.79
N SER A 139 7.21 1.81 -4.01
CA SER A 139 5.86 1.85 -4.58
C SER A 139 5.61 3.18 -5.27
N PHE A 140 5.08 3.12 -6.49
CA PHE A 140 4.57 4.31 -7.17
C PHE A 140 3.19 4.65 -6.63
N ILE A 141 3.08 5.77 -5.93
CA ILE A 141 1.83 6.26 -5.34
C ILE A 141 1.32 7.40 -6.23
N PRO A 142 0.11 7.30 -6.80
CA PRO A 142 -0.54 8.42 -7.47
C PRO A 142 -0.73 9.61 -6.50
N GLU A 143 -0.71 10.82 -7.02
CA GLU A 143 -0.81 12.04 -6.19
C GLU A 143 -2.13 12.09 -5.41
N ASP A 144 -3.23 11.65 -6.01
CA ASP A 144 -4.54 11.59 -5.34
C ASP A 144 -4.54 10.60 -4.17
N ASP A 145 -3.88 9.44 -4.33
CA ASP A 145 -3.72 8.46 -3.26
C ASP A 145 -2.83 9.03 -2.15
N PHE A 146 -1.76 9.74 -2.52
CA PHE A 146 -0.87 10.38 -1.55
C PHE A 146 -1.59 11.42 -0.69
N ARG A 147 -2.42 12.29 -1.29
CA ARG A 147 -3.22 13.29 -0.56
C ARG A 147 -4.16 12.62 0.45
N LYS A 148 -4.87 11.56 0.03
CA LYS A 148 -5.74 10.77 0.91
C LYS A 148 -4.97 10.08 2.04
N LEU A 149 -3.80 9.48 1.74
CA LEU A 149 -2.94 8.89 2.77
C LEU A 149 -2.42 9.93 3.77
N LYS A 150 -2.16 11.17 3.31
CA LYS A 150 -1.77 12.29 4.16
C LYS A 150 -2.89 12.69 5.14
N GLU A 151 -4.14 12.66 4.71
CA GLU A 151 -5.32 12.90 5.57
C GLU A 151 -5.53 11.75 6.58
N LEU A 152 -5.30 10.51 6.16
CA LEU A 152 -5.52 9.31 6.94
C LEU A 152 -4.26 8.82 7.69
N LYS A 153 -3.30 9.71 7.96
CA LYS A 153 -2.02 9.38 8.64
C LYS A 153 -2.19 8.64 9.97
N GLN A 154 -3.26 8.93 10.70
CA GLN A 154 -3.56 8.30 11.98
C GLN A 154 -3.74 6.76 11.89
N TYR A 155 -4.01 6.24 10.70
CA TYR A 155 -4.19 4.81 10.43
C TYR A 155 -2.95 4.14 9.82
N LEU A 156 -1.89 4.91 9.58
CA LEU A 156 -0.62 4.42 9.06
C LEU A 156 0.36 4.14 10.20
N SER A 157 1.17 3.10 10.06
CA SER A 157 2.27 2.84 10.98
C SER A 157 3.35 3.92 10.84
N ALA A 158 4.18 4.08 11.89
CA ALA A 158 5.29 5.02 11.85
C ALA A 158 6.23 4.78 10.66
N GLY A 159 6.49 3.51 10.33
CA GLY A 159 7.30 3.14 9.16
C GLY A 159 6.66 3.49 7.82
N GLU A 160 5.34 3.36 7.69
CA GLU A 160 4.63 3.77 6.48
C GLU A 160 4.61 5.29 6.31
N ILE A 161 4.50 6.04 7.41
CA ILE A 161 4.57 7.51 7.38
C ILE A 161 5.97 7.98 6.94
N GLU A 162 7.03 7.33 7.43
CA GLU A 162 8.40 7.64 7.06
C GLU A 162 8.66 7.36 5.57
N LEU A 163 8.22 6.20 5.08
CA LEU A 163 8.27 5.85 3.66
C LEU A 163 7.46 6.81 2.78
N LEU A 164 6.30 7.25 3.26
CA LEU A 164 5.47 8.21 2.53
C LEU A 164 6.20 9.55 2.37
N LYS A 165 6.96 9.99 3.39
CA LYS A 165 7.82 11.18 3.29
C LYS A 165 8.97 10.97 2.31
N GLU A 166 9.65 9.82 2.38
CA GLU A 166 10.75 9.47 1.45
C GLU A 166 10.26 9.49 -0.02
N ILE A 167 9.09 8.89 -0.29
CA ILE A 167 8.47 8.91 -1.61
C ILE A 167 8.12 10.34 -2.04
N ALA A 168 7.56 11.16 -1.13
CA ALA A 168 7.23 12.55 -1.44
C ALA A 168 8.47 13.38 -1.77
N GLU A 169 9.54 13.25 -1.01
CA GLU A 169 10.82 13.93 -1.26
C GLU A 169 11.39 13.52 -2.62
N PHE A 170 11.29 12.23 -2.94
CA PHE A 170 11.72 11.70 -4.22
C PHE A 170 10.90 12.29 -5.39
N MET A 171 9.58 12.26 -5.29
CA MET A 171 8.68 12.79 -6.33
C MET A 171 8.82 14.31 -6.53
N ARG A 172 9.15 15.05 -5.47
CA ARG A 172 9.34 16.50 -5.50
C ARG A 172 10.65 16.94 -6.17
N LYS A 173 11.61 16.05 -6.34
CA LYS A 173 12.81 16.35 -7.14
C LYS A 173 12.45 16.65 -8.60
N ASP A 174 11.49 15.93 -9.16
CA ASP A 174 11.03 16.11 -10.53
C ASP A 174 9.83 17.10 -10.62
N ASN A 175 8.95 17.11 -9.63
CA ASN A 175 7.79 18.01 -9.55
C ASN A 175 7.70 18.64 -8.16
N PRO A 176 8.23 19.86 -7.95
CA PRO A 176 8.26 20.52 -6.63
C PRO A 176 6.89 20.71 -5.96
N VAL A 177 5.82 20.77 -6.74
CA VAL A 177 4.44 20.98 -6.24
C VAL A 177 3.69 19.66 -6.00
N TRP A 178 4.37 18.53 -6.19
CA TRP A 178 3.72 17.23 -6.02
C TRP A 178 3.26 16.97 -4.58
N GLY A 179 1.99 16.61 -4.41
CA GLY A 179 1.39 16.24 -3.13
C GLY A 179 1.22 17.39 -2.13
N ILE A 180 1.21 18.63 -2.61
CA ILE A 180 0.94 19.82 -1.78
C ILE A 180 -0.57 19.97 -1.58
#